data_f579d5934b42120fdfb1334c500dc18a
#
_entry.id   f579d5934b42120fdfb1334c500dc18a
#
_cell.length_a   1.000
_cell.length_b   1.000
_cell.length_c   1.000
_cell.angle_alpha   90.00
_cell.angle_beta   90.00
_cell.angle_gamma   90.00
#
_symmetry.space_group_name_H-M   'P 1'
#
loop_
_entity.id
_entity.type
_entity.pdbx_description
1 polymer ?
#
loop_
_entity_poly.entity_id
_entity_poly.type
_entity_poly.pdbx_seq_one_letter_code
_entity_poly.pdbx_strand_id
1 'polypeptide(L)'
;MNNDIRLSVEFFDHPKTVKLQRRLGVGAVICLQRLWIWTAQNRSNGVLSGIDCEDVEIAAKWDGEPGEFCQTLVDLRFIDETDGVYALHDWCEHQEYASKEEERKDRARRAADARWVNK
;
A
#
# COMPACT_ATOMS: atom_id res chain seq x y z
N MET A 1 2.33 0.66 15.79
CA MET A 1 2.94 0.16 14.54
C MET A 1 2.15 -1.01 14.01
N ASN A 2 1.90 -1.05 12.71
CA ASN A 2 1.17 -2.16 12.09
C ASN A 2 2.08 -3.38 11.95
N ASN A 3 1.66 -4.50 12.51
CA ASN A 3 2.44 -5.74 12.51
C ASN A 3 1.92 -6.76 11.48
N ASP A 4 0.82 -6.47 10.83
CA ASP A 4 0.24 -7.35 9.84
C ASP A 4 -0.49 -6.57 8.75
N ILE A 5 -0.84 -7.25 7.67
CA ILE A 5 -1.71 -6.73 6.62
C ILE A 5 -2.87 -7.69 6.43
N ARG A 6 -3.97 -7.15 5.90
CA ARG A 6 -5.14 -7.94 5.57
C ARG A 6 -5.05 -8.46 4.14
N LEU A 7 -5.31 -9.74 3.97
CA LEU A 7 -5.34 -10.35 2.64
C LEU A 7 -6.71 -11.00 2.44
N SER A 8 -7.40 -10.61 1.36
CA SER A 8 -8.69 -11.20 1.01
C SER A 8 -8.52 -12.70 0.70
N VAL A 9 -9.47 -13.52 1.13
CA VAL A 9 -9.46 -14.96 0.81
C VAL A 9 -9.59 -15.21 -0.70
N GLU A 10 -10.09 -14.23 -1.46
CA GLU A 10 -10.25 -14.31 -2.91
C GLU A 10 -9.05 -13.74 -3.68
N PHE A 11 -8.02 -13.29 -2.98
CA PHE A 11 -6.89 -12.57 -3.58
C PHE A 11 -6.27 -13.33 -4.76
N PHE A 12 -5.95 -14.61 -4.57
CA PHE A 12 -5.25 -15.37 -5.61
C PHE A 12 -6.14 -15.71 -6.81
N ASP A 13 -7.45 -15.69 -6.63
CA ASP A 13 -8.41 -15.97 -7.71
C ASP A 13 -8.96 -14.69 -8.35
N HIS A 14 -8.63 -13.52 -7.79
CA HIS A 14 -9.08 -12.25 -8.32
C HIS A 14 -8.50 -12.02 -9.71
N PRO A 15 -9.30 -11.54 -10.70
CA PRO A 15 -8.82 -11.34 -12.08
C PRO A 15 -7.57 -10.49 -12.19
N LYS A 16 -7.40 -9.45 -11.39
CA LYS A 16 -6.20 -8.62 -11.39
C LYS A 16 -4.96 -9.42 -10.99
N THR A 17 -5.07 -10.24 -9.95
CA THR A 17 -3.96 -11.07 -9.46
C THR A 17 -3.58 -12.12 -10.49
N VAL A 18 -4.57 -12.75 -11.10
CA VAL A 18 -4.34 -13.74 -12.18
C VAL A 18 -3.62 -13.07 -13.35
N LYS A 19 -4.03 -11.87 -13.75
CA LYS A 19 -3.38 -11.12 -14.83
C LYS A 19 -1.94 -10.76 -14.47
N LEU A 20 -1.69 -10.33 -13.24
CA LEU A 20 -0.34 -10.01 -12.77
C LEU A 20 0.56 -11.24 -12.86
N GLN A 21 0.08 -12.37 -12.37
CA GLN A 21 0.83 -13.62 -12.43
C GLN A 21 1.12 -14.06 -13.86
N ARG A 22 0.15 -13.91 -14.76
CA ARG A 22 0.34 -14.28 -16.17
C ARG A 22 1.34 -13.38 -16.89
N ARG A 23 1.37 -12.09 -16.53
CA ARG A 23 2.28 -11.12 -17.17
C ARG A 23 3.70 -11.21 -16.63
N LEU A 24 3.86 -11.30 -15.32
CA LEU A 24 5.16 -11.16 -14.65
C LEU A 24 5.57 -12.35 -13.80
N GLY A 25 4.72 -13.37 -13.67
CA GLY A 25 5.01 -14.57 -12.89
C GLY A 25 4.60 -14.45 -11.42
N VAL A 26 4.72 -15.57 -10.71
CA VAL A 26 4.34 -15.65 -9.29
C VAL A 26 5.20 -14.75 -8.41
N GLY A 27 6.46 -14.51 -8.79
CA GLY A 27 7.34 -13.61 -8.07
C GLY A 27 6.79 -12.21 -7.96
N ALA A 28 6.10 -11.71 -9.00
CA ALA A 28 5.46 -10.41 -8.98
C ALA A 28 4.30 -10.35 -7.99
N VAL A 29 3.56 -11.45 -7.82
CA VAL A 29 2.49 -11.52 -6.82
C VAL A 29 3.08 -11.42 -5.40
N ILE A 30 4.21 -12.06 -5.15
CA ILE A 30 4.92 -11.96 -3.89
C ILE A 30 5.43 -10.51 -3.68
N CYS A 31 5.97 -9.89 -4.73
CA CYS A 31 6.42 -8.51 -4.68
C CYS A 31 5.27 -7.54 -4.35
N LEU A 32 4.08 -7.79 -4.88
CA LEU A 32 2.90 -6.99 -4.56
C LEU A 32 2.59 -7.06 -3.05
N GLN A 33 2.63 -8.26 -2.47
CA GLN A 33 2.43 -8.43 -1.04
C GLN A 33 3.51 -7.73 -0.21
N ARG A 34 4.76 -7.79 -0.66
CA ARG A 34 5.86 -7.05 -0.01
C ARG A 34 5.63 -5.54 -0.06
N LEU A 35 5.13 -5.03 -1.18
CA LEU A 35 4.78 -3.63 -1.30
C LEU A 35 3.68 -3.24 -0.32
N TRP A 36 2.66 -4.08 -0.17
CA TRP A 36 1.58 -3.83 0.80
C TRP A 36 2.10 -3.80 2.23
N ILE A 37 2.99 -4.73 2.60
CA ILE A 37 3.61 -4.75 3.92
C ILE A 37 4.41 -3.47 4.16
N TRP A 38 5.24 -3.08 3.19
CA TRP A 38 6.04 -1.85 3.28
C TRP A 38 5.13 -0.62 3.44
N THR A 39 4.05 -0.56 2.67
CA THR A 39 3.10 0.54 2.72
C THR A 39 2.42 0.64 4.08
N ALA A 40 1.98 -0.48 4.63
CA ALA A 40 1.37 -0.51 5.95
C ALA A 40 2.30 0.02 7.04
N GLN A 41 3.60 -0.21 6.90
CA GLN A 41 4.60 0.24 7.86
C GLN A 41 5.04 1.69 7.66
N ASN A 42 5.06 2.18 6.41
CA ASN A 42 5.69 3.46 6.07
C ASN A 42 4.71 4.51 5.55
N ARG A 43 3.59 4.10 5.00
CA ARG A 43 2.56 4.98 4.43
C ARG A 43 1.19 4.40 4.76
N SER A 44 0.80 4.48 6.02
CA SER A 44 -0.39 3.78 6.54
C SER A 44 -1.70 4.18 5.84
N ASN A 45 -1.76 5.37 5.24
CA ASN A 45 -2.92 5.81 4.46
C ASN A 45 -2.94 5.29 3.01
N GLY A 46 -1.89 4.59 2.58
CA GLY A 46 -1.77 4.05 1.22
C GLY A 46 -1.33 5.04 0.17
N VAL A 47 -1.07 6.29 0.52
CA VAL A 47 -0.62 7.32 -0.42
C VAL A 47 0.90 7.35 -0.45
N LEU A 48 1.46 7.20 -1.65
CA LEU A 48 2.91 7.08 -1.86
C LEU A 48 3.49 8.42 -2.34
N SER A 49 3.24 9.50 -1.58
CA SER A 49 3.77 10.83 -1.90
C SER A 49 5.29 10.82 -1.93
N GLY A 50 5.88 11.37 -2.99
CA GLY A 50 7.33 11.44 -3.14
C GLY A 50 7.99 10.13 -3.52
N ILE A 51 7.22 9.09 -3.80
CA ILE A 51 7.70 7.76 -4.18
C ILE A 51 7.53 7.61 -5.69
N ASP A 52 8.62 7.34 -6.41
CA ASP A 52 8.58 7.09 -7.85
C ASP A 52 8.53 5.58 -8.16
N CYS A 53 8.50 5.24 -9.45
CA CYS A 53 8.46 3.83 -9.87
C CYS A 53 9.64 3.02 -9.35
N GLU A 54 10.84 3.59 -9.35
CA GLU A 54 12.02 2.91 -8.83
C GLU A 54 11.87 2.61 -7.33
N ASP A 55 11.39 3.59 -6.56
CA ASP A 55 11.16 3.41 -5.13
C ASP A 55 10.10 2.34 -4.86
N VAL A 56 9.03 2.28 -5.65
CA VAL A 56 8.01 1.24 -5.55
C VAL A 56 8.64 -0.13 -5.73
N GLU A 57 9.47 -0.28 -6.76
CA GLU A 57 10.12 -1.56 -7.07
C GLU A 57 11.13 -1.96 -6.01
N ILE A 58 11.85 -1.00 -5.43
CA ILE A 58 12.76 -1.26 -4.31
C ILE A 58 11.98 -1.74 -3.08
N ALA A 59 10.87 -1.08 -2.74
CA ALA A 59 10.04 -1.46 -1.61
C ALA A 59 9.45 -2.87 -1.77
N ALA A 60 9.09 -3.23 -3.00
CA ALA A 60 8.54 -4.54 -3.35
C ALA A 60 9.62 -5.61 -3.52
N LYS A 61 10.89 -5.21 -3.58
CA LYS A 61 12.03 -6.09 -3.86
C LYS A 61 11.90 -6.77 -5.23
N TRP A 62 11.44 -6.02 -6.21
CA TRP A 62 11.36 -6.48 -7.59
C TRP A 62 12.78 -6.57 -8.17
N ASP A 63 13.11 -7.69 -8.76
CA ASP A 63 14.44 -7.94 -9.35
C ASP A 63 14.37 -8.21 -10.86
N GLY A 64 13.24 -7.99 -11.47
CA GLY A 64 13.07 -8.12 -12.92
C GLY A 64 13.40 -6.84 -13.67
N GLU A 65 12.84 -6.70 -14.86
CA GLU A 65 13.09 -5.54 -15.71
C GLU A 65 12.65 -4.23 -15.04
N PRO A 66 13.53 -3.22 -14.95
CA PRO A 66 13.18 -1.95 -14.32
C PRO A 66 11.97 -1.28 -14.98
N GLY A 67 11.04 -0.84 -14.16
CA GLY A 67 9.81 -0.17 -14.58
C GLY A 67 8.66 -1.09 -14.92
N GLU A 68 8.93 -2.35 -15.19
CA GLU A 68 7.91 -3.30 -15.64
C GLU A 68 6.90 -3.63 -14.54
N PHE A 69 7.36 -3.84 -13.33
CA PHE A 69 6.49 -4.16 -12.20
C PHE A 69 5.57 -2.98 -11.86
N CYS A 70 6.15 -1.80 -11.65
CA CYS A 70 5.40 -0.60 -11.31
C CYS A 70 4.36 -0.28 -12.38
N GLN A 71 4.78 -0.29 -13.65
CA GLN A 71 3.86 0.02 -14.76
C GLN A 71 2.73 -1.00 -14.85
N THR A 72 3.01 -2.27 -14.66
CA THR A 72 1.99 -3.32 -14.67
C THR A 72 1.00 -3.13 -13.53
N LEU A 73 1.47 -2.74 -12.33
CA LEU A 73 0.56 -2.45 -11.21
C LEU A 73 -0.36 -1.27 -11.52
N VAL A 74 0.14 -0.24 -12.20
CA VAL A 74 -0.66 0.90 -12.64
C VAL A 74 -1.69 0.45 -13.68
N ASP A 75 -1.26 -0.32 -14.68
CA ASP A 75 -2.13 -0.81 -15.75
C ASP A 75 -3.26 -1.70 -15.23
N LEU A 76 -2.97 -2.53 -14.24
CA LEU A 76 -3.95 -3.42 -13.63
C LEU A 76 -4.75 -2.76 -12.50
N ARG A 77 -4.46 -1.51 -12.18
CA ARG A 77 -5.12 -0.75 -11.12
C ARG A 77 -4.91 -1.33 -9.71
N PHE A 78 -3.75 -1.87 -9.45
CA PHE A 78 -3.29 -2.08 -8.09
C PHE A 78 -2.76 -0.78 -7.49
N ILE A 79 -2.26 0.11 -8.35
CA ILE A 79 -1.81 1.44 -7.98
C ILE A 79 -2.57 2.44 -8.85
N ASP A 80 -3.10 3.48 -8.22
CA ASP A 80 -3.70 4.62 -8.90
C ASP A 80 -2.67 5.74 -8.99
N GLU A 81 -2.63 6.44 -10.12
CA GLU A 81 -1.77 7.60 -10.31
C GLU A 81 -2.64 8.83 -10.54
N THR A 82 -2.43 9.86 -9.73
CA THR A 82 -3.15 11.13 -9.83
C THR A 82 -2.16 12.27 -9.64
N ASP A 83 -2.01 13.12 -10.68
CA ASP A 83 -1.10 14.26 -10.65
C ASP A 83 0.33 13.90 -10.25
N GLY A 84 0.82 12.75 -10.74
CA GLY A 84 2.16 12.28 -10.48
C GLY A 84 2.36 11.62 -9.13
N VAL A 85 1.27 11.43 -8.37
CA VAL A 85 1.33 10.75 -7.06
C VAL A 85 0.70 9.38 -7.19
N TYR A 86 1.39 8.36 -6.71
CA TYR A 86 0.89 6.99 -6.62
C TYR A 86 0.13 6.77 -5.32
N ALA A 87 -0.90 5.93 -5.37
CA ALA A 87 -1.62 5.48 -4.17
C ALA A 87 -2.09 4.04 -4.41
N LEU A 88 -2.08 3.22 -3.37
CA LEU A 88 -2.59 1.86 -3.49
C LEU A 88 -4.10 1.88 -3.64
N HIS A 89 -4.58 1.21 -4.69
CA HIS A 89 -6.01 1.18 -5.02
C HIS A 89 -6.83 0.53 -3.91
N ASP A 90 -7.90 1.20 -3.49
CA ASP A 90 -8.82 0.73 -2.43
C ASP A 90 -8.12 0.36 -1.12
N TRP A 91 -6.99 0.99 -0.84
CA TRP A 91 -6.21 0.71 0.36
C TRP A 91 -7.01 0.83 1.65
N CYS A 92 -7.79 1.90 1.78
CA CYS A 92 -8.56 2.15 2.99
C CYS A 92 -9.64 1.09 3.24
N GLU A 93 -10.18 0.50 2.18
CA GLU A 93 -11.16 -0.59 2.30
C GLU A 93 -10.51 -1.90 2.71
N HIS A 94 -9.37 -2.22 2.11
CA HIS A 94 -8.67 -3.49 2.34
C HIS A 94 -7.82 -3.48 3.60
N GLN A 95 -7.25 -2.33 3.96
CA GLN A 95 -6.34 -2.18 5.09
C GLN A 95 -6.85 -1.13 6.07
N GLU A 96 -8.09 -1.31 6.51
CA GLU A 96 -8.77 -0.34 7.37
C GLU A 96 -8.00 -0.03 8.65
N TYR A 97 -7.43 -1.04 9.29
CA TYR A 97 -6.67 -0.84 10.52
C TYR A 97 -5.44 0.06 10.26
N ALA A 98 -4.70 -0.21 9.20
CA ALA A 98 -3.53 0.60 8.83
C ALA A 98 -3.92 2.04 8.51
N SER A 99 -4.97 2.23 7.69
CA SER A 99 -5.39 3.56 7.26
C SER A 99 -5.90 4.43 8.41
N LYS A 100 -6.42 3.83 9.48
CA LYS A 100 -6.93 4.56 10.65
C LYS A 100 -5.89 4.81 11.72
N GLU A 101 -4.65 4.38 11.52
CA GLU A 101 -3.59 4.57 12.51
C GLU A 101 -3.36 6.04 12.83
N GLU A 102 -3.30 6.90 11.84
CA GLU A 102 -3.10 8.34 12.06
C GLU A 102 -4.28 8.98 12.76
N GLU A 103 -5.50 8.58 12.43
CA GLU A 103 -6.70 9.04 13.12
C GLU A 103 -6.64 8.70 14.61
N ARG A 104 -6.21 7.48 14.94
CA ARG A 104 -6.06 7.07 16.34
C ARG A 104 -5.00 7.88 17.06
N LYS A 105 -3.88 8.16 16.41
CA LYS A 105 -2.82 9.00 16.96
C LYS A 105 -3.30 10.43 17.19
N ASP A 106 -4.02 11.00 16.23
CA ASP A 106 -4.57 12.35 16.36
C ASP A 106 -5.60 12.43 17.47
N ARG A 107 -6.46 11.41 17.60
CA ARG A 107 -7.45 11.34 18.66
C ARG A 107 -6.78 11.31 20.05
N ALA A 108 -5.74 10.50 20.19
CA ALA A 108 -4.98 10.42 21.42
C ALA A 108 -4.30 11.75 21.76
N ARG A 109 -3.75 12.42 20.74
CA ARG A 109 -3.11 13.75 20.90
C ARG A 109 -4.13 14.79 21.35
N ARG A 110 -5.30 14.85 20.71
CA ARG A 110 -6.37 15.79 21.08
C ARG A 110 -6.86 15.55 22.50
N ALA A 111 -7.01 14.30 22.91
CA ALA A 111 -7.41 13.96 24.27
C ALA A 111 -6.37 14.43 25.29
N ALA A 112 -5.08 14.25 24.99
CA ALA A 112 -4.00 14.72 25.86
C ALA A 112 -3.99 16.24 25.96
N ASP A 113 -4.12 16.94 24.83
CA ASP A 113 -4.17 18.40 24.77
C ASP A 113 -5.37 18.94 25.55
N ALA A 114 -6.53 18.33 25.42
CA ALA A 114 -7.74 18.71 26.16
C ALA A 114 -7.55 18.60 27.66
N ARG A 115 -6.85 17.57 28.13
CA ARG A 115 -6.54 17.42 29.57
C ARG A 115 -5.66 18.57 30.08
N TRP A 116 -4.69 19.01 29.30
CA TRP A 116 -3.80 20.10 29.66
C TRP A 116 -4.51 21.46 29.65
N VAL A 117 -5.42 21.68 28.70
CA VAL A 117 -6.14 22.95 28.55
C VAL A 117 -7.18 23.14 29.64
N ASN A 118 -7.76 22.06 30.17
CA ASN A 118 -8.82 22.13 31.18
C ASN A 118 -8.33 22.22 32.64
N LYS A 119 -7.08 22.56 32.81
CA LYS A 119 -6.55 22.89 34.13
C LYS A 119 -6.67 24.42 34.40
#